data_b1b7e21c9c419da1b758d80485c4dce2
#
_entry.id   b1b7e21c9c419da1b758d80485c4dce2
#
_cell.length_a   1.000
_cell.length_b   1.000
_cell.length_c   1.000
_cell.angle_alpha   90.00
_cell.angle_beta   90.00
_cell.angle_gamma   90.00
#
_symmetry.space_group_name_H-M   'P 1'
#
loop_
_entity.id
_entity.type
_entity.pdbx_description
1 polymer ?
#
loop_
_entity_poly.entity_id
_entity_poly.type
_entity_poly.pdbx_seq_one_letter_code
_entity_poly.pdbx_strand_id
1 'polypeptide(L)'
;RRVLFRSKDGKKVMLAAADTFRAAATEQLDIWAKRIDVDIIKHHEGADPGAVVFDAIKASQARKVDLLICDTAGRLHNKANLMNELGKIFKIIDREYPEAKKEVLLVVDATTGQNAVSQAKTFKEVANITGIVLTKLDGTAKGGVVLAVKSEVDVPVKLIGVGERAEDLQSFDADSFT
;
A
#
# COMPACT_ATOMS: atom_id res chain seq x y z
N ARG A 1 -9.81 1.93 -4.23
CA ARG A 1 -10.22 2.94 -5.21
C ARG A 1 -9.20 3.13 -6.33
N ARG A 2 -7.91 3.11 -6.04
CA ARG A 2 -6.87 3.21 -7.10
C ARG A 2 -7.00 2.06 -8.11
N VAL A 3 -7.28 0.85 -7.64
CA VAL A 3 -7.55 -0.31 -8.49
C VAL A 3 -8.83 -0.08 -9.30
N LEU A 4 -9.94 0.29 -8.64
CA LEU A 4 -11.22 0.59 -9.31
C LEU A 4 -11.11 1.76 -10.27
N PHE A 5 -10.39 2.83 -9.90
CA PHE A 5 -10.23 4.01 -10.74
C PHE A 5 -9.42 3.65 -12.00
N ARG A 6 -8.30 2.93 -11.86
CA ARG A 6 -7.47 2.52 -13.00
C ARG A 6 -8.14 1.47 -13.87
N SER A 7 -8.88 0.53 -13.28
CA SER A 7 -9.65 -0.45 -14.03
C SER A 7 -10.78 0.23 -14.83
N LYS A 8 -11.46 1.23 -14.26
CA LYS A 8 -12.46 2.04 -14.98
C LYS A 8 -11.86 2.88 -16.10
N ASP A 9 -10.59 3.27 -16.00
CA ASP A 9 -9.84 3.97 -17.05
C ASP A 9 -9.32 3.01 -18.16
N GLY A 10 -9.77 1.76 -18.16
CA GLY A 10 -9.32 0.72 -19.09
C GLY A 10 -7.89 0.22 -18.83
N LYS A 11 -7.29 0.55 -17.68
CA LYS A 11 -5.97 0.06 -17.29
C LYS A 11 -6.06 -1.34 -16.71
N LYS A 12 -5.17 -2.21 -17.16
CA LYS A 12 -5.04 -3.56 -16.63
C LYS A 12 -4.29 -3.54 -15.31
N VAL A 13 -4.97 -4.00 -14.26
CA VAL A 13 -4.44 -3.99 -12.88
C VAL A 13 -4.27 -5.42 -12.40
N MET A 14 -3.26 -5.66 -11.55
CA MET A 14 -3.02 -6.93 -10.87
C MET A 14 -2.66 -6.66 -9.41
N LEU A 15 -3.05 -7.57 -8.52
CA LEU A 15 -2.71 -7.54 -7.10
C LEU A 15 -1.71 -8.65 -6.77
N ALA A 16 -0.83 -8.39 -5.81
CA ALA A 16 0.04 -9.38 -5.19
C ALA A 16 -0.18 -9.37 -3.68
N ALA A 17 -0.61 -10.50 -3.11
CA ALA A 17 -0.84 -10.68 -1.67
C ALA A 17 0.47 -11.09 -0.99
N ALA A 18 1.34 -10.12 -0.75
CA ALA A 18 2.66 -10.35 -0.14
C ALA A 18 2.66 -10.21 1.39
N ASP A 19 1.54 -9.93 2.05
CA ASP A 19 1.37 -10.12 3.50
C ASP A 19 0.99 -11.58 3.79
N THR A 20 1.96 -12.47 3.66
CA THR A 20 1.75 -13.92 3.74
C THR A 20 1.59 -14.44 5.18
N PHE A 21 1.89 -13.61 6.18
CA PHE A 21 1.78 -13.98 7.59
C PHE A 21 0.36 -13.83 8.16
N ARG A 22 -0.52 -13.17 7.45
CA ARG A 22 -1.90 -12.96 7.86
C ARG A 22 -2.85 -13.59 6.85
N ALA A 23 -3.28 -14.82 7.11
CA ALA A 23 -4.26 -15.51 6.26
C ALA A 23 -5.49 -14.66 5.95
N ALA A 24 -6.05 -14.00 6.97
CA ALA A 24 -7.21 -13.12 6.81
C ALA A 24 -6.95 -11.92 5.89
N ALA A 25 -5.73 -11.39 5.83
CA ALA A 25 -5.39 -10.29 4.91
C ALA A 25 -5.40 -10.77 3.46
N THR A 26 -4.79 -11.93 3.20
CA THR A 26 -4.79 -12.54 1.86
C THR A 26 -6.21 -12.90 1.40
N GLU A 27 -7.02 -13.47 2.29
CA GLU A 27 -8.43 -13.80 1.98
C GLU A 27 -9.26 -12.55 1.69
N GLN A 28 -9.10 -11.50 2.50
CA GLN A 28 -9.78 -10.23 2.29
C GLN A 28 -9.39 -9.60 0.95
N LEU A 29 -8.12 -9.62 0.60
CA LEU A 29 -7.64 -9.09 -0.67
C LEU A 29 -8.17 -9.91 -1.86
N ASP A 30 -8.28 -11.23 -1.73
CA ASP A 30 -8.86 -12.12 -2.74
C ASP A 30 -10.36 -11.83 -2.97
N ILE A 31 -11.12 -11.59 -1.89
CA ILE A 31 -12.53 -11.18 -1.99
C ILE A 31 -12.66 -9.86 -2.75
N TRP A 32 -11.80 -8.89 -2.46
CA TRP A 32 -11.79 -7.62 -3.17
C TRP A 32 -11.39 -7.78 -4.63
N ALA A 33 -10.36 -8.59 -4.94
CA ALA A 33 -9.92 -8.87 -6.30
C ALA A 33 -11.07 -9.45 -7.15
N LYS A 34 -11.79 -10.43 -6.61
CA LYS A 34 -12.97 -11.03 -7.26
C LYS A 34 -14.10 -10.02 -7.45
N ARG A 35 -14.37 -9.18 -6.46
CA ARG A 35 -15.45 -8.17 -6.51
C ARG A 35 -15.23 -7.11 -7.60
N ILE A 36 -13.99 -6.79 -7.90
CA ILE A 36 -13.62 -5.77 -8.89
C ILE A 36 -13.04 -6.35 -10.18
N ASP A 37 -13.10 -7.67 -10.33
CA ASP A 37 -12.63 -8.44 -11.49
C ASP A 37 -11.16 -8.10 -11.85
N VAL A 38 -10.27 -8.29 -10.88
CA VAL A 38 -8.83 -8.03 -11.01
C VAL A 38 -8.04 -9.28 -10.64
N ASP A 39 -7.04 -9.61 -11.46
CA ASP A 39 -6.13 -10.73 -11.19
C ASP A 39 -5.39 -10.54 -9.87
N ILE A 40 -5.22 -11.63 -9.12
CA ILE A 40 -4.42 -11.66 -7.90
C ILE A 40 -3.42 -12.81 -7.93
N ILE A 41 -2.18 -12.53 -7.53
CA ILE A 41 -1.16 -13.54 -7.24
C ILE A 41 -1.08 -13.69 -5.73
N LYS A 42 -1.23 -14.91 -5.25
CA LYS A 42 -1.15 -15.29 -3.83
C LYS A 42 -0.52 -16.66 -3.68
N HIS A 43 0.13 -16.88 -2.57
CA HIS A 43 0.68 -18.18 -2.16
C HIS A 43 0.00 -18.66 -0.87
N HIS A 44 0.43 -19.83 -0.36
CA HIS A 44 -0.04 -20.33 0.93
C HIS A 44 0.44 -19.45 2.09
N GLU A 45 -0.21 -19.56 3.23
CA GLU A 45 0.18 -18.86 4.45
C GLU A 45 1.63 -19.24 4.85
N GLY A 46 2.41 -18.22 5.24
CA GLY A 46 3.81 -18.38 5.61
C GLY A 46 4.78 -18.52 4.43
N ALA A 47 4.32 -18.42 3.18
CA ALA A 47 5.22 -18.39 2.03
C ALA A 47 6.15 -17.15 2.06
N ASP A 48 7.27 -17.22 1.34
CA ASP A 48 8.17 -16.06 1.20
C ASP A 48 7.48 -14.92 0.45
N PRO A 49 7.29 -13.73 1.06
CA PRO A 49 6.73 -12.57 0.39
C PRO A 49 7.46 -12.18 -0.89
N GLY A 50 8.78 -12.36 -0.91
CA GLY A 50 9.60 -12.13 -2.09
C GLY A 50 9.24 -13.04 -3.26
N ALA A 51 8.90 -14.30 -3.00
CA ALA A 51 8.45 -15.23 -4.05
C ALA A 51 7.10 -14.80 -4.64
N VAL A 52 6.16 -14.34 -3.81
CA VAL A 52 4.87 -13.80 -4.28
C VAL A 52 5.08 -12.60 -5.22
N VAL A 53 5.94 -11.66 -4.82
CA VAL A 53 6.24 -10.47 -5.62
C VAL A 53 6.96 -10.84 -6.91
N PHE A 54 7.89 -11.79 -6.88
CA PHE A 54 8.59 -12.29 -8.08
C PHE A 54 7.58 -12.86 -9.09
N ASP A 55 6.71 -13.77 -8.66
CA ASP A 55 5.71 -14.38 -9.53
C ASP A 55 4.70 -13.35 -10.05
N ALA A 56 4.32 -12.38 -9.22
CA ALA A 56 3.45 -11.28 -9.62
C ALA A 56 4.09 -10.40 -10.70
N ILE A 57 5.38 -10.10 -10.60
CA ILE A 57 6.12 -9.36 -11.64
C ILE A 57 6.14 -10.17 -12.94
N LYS A 58 6.50 -11.45 -12.90
CA LYS A 58 6.51 -12.30 -14.10
C LYS A 58 5.14 -12.40 -14.76
N ALA A 59 4.09 -12.59 -13.96
CA ALA A 59 2.72 -12.60 -14.45
C ALA A 59 2.31 -11.25 -15.04
N SER A 60 2.68 -10.14 -14.39
CA SER A 60 2.35 -8.78 -14.85
C SER A 60 3.00 -8.46 -16.20
N GLN A 61 4.26 -8.84 -16.38
CA GLN A 61 4.98 -8.69 -17.65
C GLN A 61 4.34 -9.52 -18.77
N ALA A 62 4.07 -10.82 -18.49
CA ALA A 62 3.46 -11.72 -19.47
C ALA A 62 2.07 -11.28 -19.91
N ARG A 63 1.29 -10.73 -18.98
CA ARG A 63 -0.09 -10.27 -19.21
C ARG A 63 -0.19 -8.81 -19.61
N LYS A 64 0.93 -8.10 -19.74
CA LYS A 64 1.01 -6.67 -20.08
C LYS A 64 0.15 -5.82 -19.14
N VAL A 65 0.37 -5.99 -17.84
CA VAL A 65 -0.33 -5.26 -16.78
C VAL A 65 0.20 -3.83 -16.70
N ASP A 66 -0.69 -2.85 -16.62
CA ASP A 66 -0.33 -1.43 -16.50
C ASP A 66 0.03 -1.03 -15.05
N LEU A 67 -0.57 -1.70 -14.07
CA LEU A 67 -0.37 -1.42 -12.65
C LEU A 67 -0.37 -2.71 -11.82
N LEU A 68 0.76 -3.01 -11.18
CA LEU A 68 0.88 -4.05 -10.16
C LEU A 68 0.85 -3.39 -8.79
N ILE A 69 -0.04 -3.86 -7.90
CA ILE A 69 -0.14 -3.42 -6.51
C ILE A 69 0.25 -4.57 -5.59
N CYS A 70 1.33 -4.39 -4.82
CA CYS A 70 1.79 -5.36 -3.85
C CYS A 70 1.33 -4.95 -2.45
N ASP A 71 0.51 -5.78 -1.80
CA ASP A 71 0.14 -5.63 -0.39
C ASP A 71 1.17 -6.36 0.47
N THR A 72 1.86 -5.62 1.33
CA THR A 72 2.96 -6.13 2.17
C THR A 72 2.63 -6.01 3.64
N ALA A 73 3.28 -6.82 4.46
CA ALA A 73 3.21 -6.66 5.92
C ALA A 73 3.63 -5.24 6.35
N GLY A 74 2.95 -4.70 7.35
CA GLY A 74 3.17 -3.34 7.85
C GLY A 74 3.31 -3.25 9.37
N ARG A 75 3.49 -4.38 10.10
CA ARG A 75 3.57 -4.38 11.55
C ARG A 75 4.99 -4.14 12.06
N LEU A 76 5.16 -3.08 12.87
CA LEU A 76 6.46 -2.65 13.40
C LEU A 76 6.94 -3.40 14.66
N HIS A 77 6.17 -4.33 15.23
CA HIS A 77 6.58 -5.02 16.46
C HIS A 77 7.83 -5.90 16.29
N ASN A 78 8.20 -6.24 15.05
CA ASN A 78 9.52 -6.78 14.74
C ASN A 78 10.13 -5.99 13.57
N LYS A 79 10.60 -4.77 13.86
CA LYS A 79 11.13 -3.82 12.89
C LYS A 79 12.23 -4.43 12.02
N ALA A 80 13.18 -5.16 12.62
CA ALA A 80 14.31 -5.72 11.88
C ALA A 80 13.87 -6.74 10.82
N ASN A 81 12.96 -7.65 11.17
CA ASN A 81 12.45 -8.65 10.23
C ASN A 81 11.64 -8.00 9.11
N LEU A 82 10.76 -7.06 9.44
CA LEU A 82 9.98 -6.32 8.45
C LEU A 82 10.88 -5.57 7.47
N MET A 83 11.94 -4.93 7.96
CA MET A 83 12.90 -4.19 7.12
C MET A 83 13.69 -5.11 6.20
N ASN A 84 14.12 -6.27 6.70
CA ASN A 84 14.79 -7.28 5.89
C ASN A 84 13.87 -7.82 4.79
N GLU A 85 12.59 -8.05 5.10
CA GLU A 85 11.59 -8.51 4.17
C GLU A 85 11.31 -7.48 3.08
N LEU A 86 11.03 -6.23 3.46
CA LEU A 86 10.84 -5.13 2.51
C LEU A 86 12.09 -4.91 1.66
N GLY A 87 13.28 -4.98 2.25
CA GLY A 87 14.55 -4.88 1.52
C GLY A 87 14.73 -5.98 0.46
N LYS A 88 14.28 -7.22 0.75
CA LYS A 88 14.27 -8.30 -0.25
C LYS A 88 13.28 -8.00 -1.38
N ILE A 89 12.07 -7.55 -1.05
CA ILE A 89 11.05 -7.19 -2.04
C ILE A 89 11.58 -6.10 -2.98
N PHE A 90 12.18 -5.03 -2.44
CA PHE A 90 12.76 -3.96 -3.27
C PHE A 90 13.86 -4.46 -4.20
N LYS A 91 14.77 -5.30 -3.70
CA LYS A 91 15.84 -5.91 -4.53
C LYS A 91 15.26 -6.77 -5.67
N ILE A 92 14.18 -7.50 -5.41
CA ILE A 92 13.50 -8.30 -6.43
C ILE A 92 12.88 -7.38 -7.49
N ILE A 93 12.17 -6.33 -7.07
CA ILE A 93 11.55 -5.37 -8.00
C ILE A 93 12.62 -4.69 -8.86
N ASP A 94 13.72 -4.24 -8.25
CA ASP A 94 14.82 -3.56 -8.95
C ASP A 94 15.52 -4.46 -9.97
N ARG A 95 15.64 -5.75 -9.65
CA ARG A 95 16.27 -6.74 -10.55
C ARG A 95 15.34 -7.18 -11.67
N GLU A 96 14.08 -7.48 -11.36
CA GLU A 96 13.15 -8.10 -12.32
C GLU A 96 12.38 -7.08 -13.17
N TYR A 97 12.28 -5.83 -12.69
CA TYR A 97 11.55 -4.78 -13.40
C TYR A 97 12.16 -3.39 -13.15
N PRO A 98 13.43 -3.17 -13.60
CA PRO A 98 14.16 -1.93 -13.33
C PRO A 98 13.49 -0.68 -13.94
N GLU A 99 12.80 -0.81 -15.09
CA GLU A 99 12.14 0.31 -15.77
C GLU A 99 10.78 0.69 -15.15
N ALA A 100 10.25 -0.12 -14.22
CA ALA A 100 8.95 0.17 -13.61
C ALA A 100 8.99 1.45 -12.78
N LYS A 101 7.99 2.32 -12.97
CA LYS A 101 7.77 3.45 -12.06
C LYS A 101 7.26 2.92 -10.72
N LYS A 102 8.05 3.13 -9.68
CA LYS A 102 7.79 2.62 -8.34
C LYS A 102 7.15 3.69 -7.47
N GLU A 103 6.14 3.29 -6.72
CA GLU A 103 5.53 4.11 -5.69
C GLU A 103 5.40 3.29 -4.42
N VAL A 104 5.90 3.81 -3.32
CA VAL A 104 5.83 3.19 -1.99
C VAL A 104 4.87 4.00 -1.14
N LEU A 105 3.70 3.44 -0.87
CA LEU A 105 2.65 4.08 -0.08
C LEU A 105 2.60 3.47 1.31
N LEU A 106 2.78 4.30 2.32
CA LEU A 106 2.54 3.93 3.71
C LEU A 106 1.08 4.21 4.05
N VAL A 107 0.37 3.19 4.51
CA VAL A 107 -1.01 3.32 5.02
C VAL A 107 -0.98 3.49 6.53
N VAL A 108 -1.58 4.56 7.02
CA VAL A 108 -1.58 4.95 8.44
C VAL A 108 -3.00 5.21 8.90
N ASP A 109 -3.32 4.71 10.08
CA ASP A 109 -4.60 4.96 10.76
C ASP A 109 -4.56 6.31 11.50
N ALA A 110 -5.38 7.25 11.05
CA ALA A 110 -5.42 8.62 11.60
C ALA A 110 -5.92 8.65 13.06
N THR A 111 -6.66 7.64 13.51
CA THR A 111 -7.17 7.57 14.89
C THR A 111 -6.06 7.36 15.92
N THR A 112 -4.88 6.92 15.49
CA THR A 112 -3.74 6.66 16.37
C THR A 112 -2.95 7.92 16.76
N GLY A 113 -3.32 9.08 16.23
CA GLY A 113 -2.75 10.38 16.60
C GLY A 113 -1.23 10.44 16.43
N GLN A 114 -0.48 10.79 17.48
CA GLN A 114 0.99 10.89 17.45
C GLN A 114 1.70 9.58 17.11
N ASN A 115 1.09 8.43 17.36
CA ASN A 115 1.63 7.14 16.93
C ASN A 115 1.68 7.02 15.40
N ALA A 116 0.71 7.61 14.69
CA ALA A 116 0.70 7.68 13.24
C ALA A 116 1.95 8.42 12.71
N VAL A 117 2.28 9.55 13.32
CA VAL A 117 3.46 10.37 12.94
C VAL A 117 4.75 9.61 13.23
N SER A 118 4.87 9.01 14.42
CA SER A 118 6.03 8.21 14.81
C SER A 118 6.25 7.02 13.88
N GLN A 119 5.17 6.33 13.52
CA GLN A 119 5.20 5.21 12.57
C GLN A 119 5.67 5.68 11.20
N ALA A 120 5.13 6.78 10.70
CA ALA A 120 5.51 7.33 9.41
C ALA A 120 6.99 7.76 9.35
N LYS A 121 7.53 8.36 10.41
CA LYS A 121 8.96 8.68 10.54
C LYS A 121 9.82 7.43 10.44
N THR A 122 9.47 6.41 11.21
CA THR A 122 10.20 5.14 11.21
C THR A 122 10.22 4.47 9.84
N PHE A 123 9.08 4.43 9.16
CA PHE A 123 9.02 3.85 7.82
C PHE A 123 9.76 4.69 6.77
N LYS A 124 9.75 6.02 6.88
CA LYS A 124 10.52 6.89 5.98
C LYS A 124 12.02 6.58 6.02
N GLU A 125 12.58 6.31 7.20
CA GLU A 125 14.00 5.99 7.38
C GLU A 125 14.43 4.69 6.66
N VAL A 126 13.50 3.78 6.43
CA VAL A 126 13.82 2.40 6.04
C VAL A 126 13.21 1.95 4.71
N ALA A 127 12.19 2.61 4.20
CA ALA A 127 11.40 2.12 3.06
C ALA A 127 11.25 3.11 1.91
N ASN A 128 12.00 4.21 1.84
CA ASN A 128 11.90 5.21 0.76
C ASN A 128 10.44 5.51 0.36
N ILE A 129 9.56 5.75 1.35
CA ILE A 129 8.14 6.01 1.10
C ILE A 129 7.97 7.26 0.24
N THR A 130 7.16 7.16 -0.80
CA THR A 130 6.89 8.23 -1.77
C THR A 130 5.55 8.91 -1.52
N GLY A 131 4.73 8.37 -0.63
CA GLY A 131 3.44 8.94 -0.28
C GLY A 131 2.81 8.25 0.92
N ILE A 132 1.88 8.96 1.54
CA ILE A 132 1.13 8.50 2.70
C ILE A 132 -0.35 8.40 2.33
N VAL A 133 -1.00 7.36 2.83
CA VAL A 133 -2.45 7.17 2.81
C VAL A 133 -2.94 7.24 4.25
N LEU A 134 -3.74 8.25 4.57
CA LEU A 134 -4.37 8.38 5.89
C LEU A 134 -5.78 7.81 5.84
N THR A 135 -6.05 6.84 6.70
CA THR A 135 -7.36 6.19 6.80
C THR A 135 -8.11 6.58 8.07
N LYS A 136 -9.41 6.27 8.13
CA LYS A 136 -10.30 6.52 9.27
C LYS A 136 -10.41 8.00 9.67
N LEU A 137 -10.36 8.89 8.70
CA LEU A 137 -10.54 10.33 8.95
C LEU A 137 -12.00 10.71 9.28
N ASP A 138 -12.95 9.85 9.03
CA ASP A 138 -14.37 9.99 9.41
C ASP A 138 -14.59 9.96 10.92
N GLY A 139 -13.70 9.32 11.69
CA GLY A 139 -13.80 9.15 13.13
C GLY A 139 -12.96 10.12 13.99
N THR A 140 -12.28 11.11 13.41
CA THR A 140 -11.31 11.94 14.12
C THR A 140 -11.51 13.44 13.91
N ALA A 141 -10.89 14.27 14.78
CA ALA A 141 -10.67 15.71 14.52
C ALA A 141 -9.66 15.86 13.34
N LYS A 142 -10.19 15.83 12.16
CA LYS A 142 -9.60 15.49 10.86
C LYS A 142 -8.32 16.24 10.47
N GLY A 143 -8.11 17.46 10.95
CA GLY A 143 -6.99 18.30 10.48
C GLY A 143 -5.66 18.06 11.15
N GLY A 144 -5.64 17.77 12.44
CA GLY A 144 -4.42 17.75 13.25
C GLY A 144 -3.40 16.69 12.83
N VAL A 145 -3.86 15.46 12.55
CA VAL A 145 -2.96 14.36 12.13
C VAL A 145 -2.39 14.59 10.73
N VAL A 146 -3.20 15.09 9.80
CA VAL A 146 -2.74 15.43 8.44
C VAL A 146 -1.64 16.49 8.49
N LEU A 147 -1.85 17.56 9.26
CA LEU A 147 -0.87 18.63 9.43
C LEU A 147 0.40 18.13 10.12
N ALA A 148 0.27 17.33 11.18
CA ALA A 148 1.41 16.77 11.89
C ALA A 148 2.24 15.83 11.00
N VAL A 149 1.61 14.94 10.25
CA VAL A 149 2.30 14.06 9.29
C VAL A 149 3.00 14.89 8.21
N LYS A 150 2.33 15.90 7.65
CA LYS A 150 2.93 16.77 6.62
C LYS A 150 4.13 17.55 7.15
N SER A 151 4.04 18.12 8.36
CA SER A 151 5.11 18.94 8.94
C SER A 151 6.32 18.15 9.43
N GLU A 152 6.09 16.92 9.92
CA GLU A 152 7.14 16.16 10.62
C GLU A 152 7.76 15.05 9.76
N VAL A 153 7.07 14.58 8.72
CA VAL A 153 7.55 13.43 7.92
C VAL A 153 8.11 13.86 6.57
N ASP A 154 7.74 15.03 6.05
CA ASP A 154 8.19 15.54 4.75
C ASP A 154 7.98 14.51 3.61
N VAL A 155 6.82 13.86 3.64
CA VAL A 155 6.32 12.95 2.60
C VAL A 155 4.88 13.35 2.29
N PRO A 156 4.49 13.48 1.02
CA PRO A 156 3.15 13.95 0.68
C PRO A 156 2.07 12.95 1.10
N VAL A 157 1.00 13.46 1.70
CA VAL A 157 -0.25 12.71 1.81
C VAL A 157 -0.88 12.69 0.42
N LYS A 158 -1.09 11.51 -0.13
CA LYS A 158 -1.63 11.33 -1.49
C LYS A 158 -3.10 10.92 -1.50
N LEU A 159 -3.49 10.12 -0.52
CA LEU A 159 -4.85 9.60 -0.42
C LEU A 159 -5.35 9.70 1.03
N ILE A 160 -6.66 9.86 1.15
CA ILE A 160 -7.37 9.85 2.42
C ILE A 160 -8.54 8.86 2.37
N GLY A 161 -8.75 8.12 3.46
CA GLY A 161 -9.91 7.26 3.66
C GLY A 161 -10.86 7.92 4.66
N VAL A 162 -12.09 8.17 4.20
CA VAL A 162 -13.14 8.85 4.97
C VAL A 162 -14.36 7.95 5.20
N GLY A 163 -14.18 6.64 5.10
CA GLY A 163 -15.19 5.61 5.29
C GLY A 163 -14.71 4.25 4.78
N GLU A 164 -15.63 3.29 4.69
CA GLU A 164 -15.36 1.88 4.42
C GLU A 164 -15.61 1.46 2.96
N ARG A 165 -16.22 2.33 2.15
CA ARG A 165 -16.55 2.03 0.75
C ARG A 165 -15.37 2.34 -0.16
N ALA A 166 -15.39 1.77 -1.36
CA ALA A 166 -14.36 2.05 -2.36
C ALA A 166 -14.30 3.54 -2.75
N GLU A 167 -15.45 4.23 -2.73
CA GLU A 167 -15.58 5.67 -3.03
C GLU A 167 -15.02 6.55 -1.91
N ASP A 168 -14.91 6.01 -0.70
CA ASP A 168 -14.46 6.75 0.49
C ASP A 168 -12.93 6.89 0.55
N LEU A 169 -12.18 6.24 -0.36
CA LEU A 169 -10.77 6.50 -0.57
C LEU A 169 -10.62 7.60 -1.64
N GLN A 170 -10.17 8.78 -1.24
CA GLN A 170 -10.10 9.99 -2.07
C GLN A 170 -8.66 10.47 -2.24
N SER A 171 -8.40 11.19 -3.34
CA SER A 171 -7.15 11.94 -3.47
C SER A 171 -7.15 13.06 -2.43
N PHE A 172 -6.00 13.26 -1.81
CA PHE A 172 -5.83 14.38 -0.89
C PHE A 172 -5.57 15.65 -1.71
N ASP A 173 -6.39 16.66 -1.48
CA ASP A 173 -6.22 18.00 -1.97
C ASP A 173 -6.21 18.96 -0.77
N ALA A 174 -5.12 19.70 -0.62
CA ALA A 174 -4.92 20.58 0.53
C ALA A 174 -5.92 21.74 0.54
N ASP A 175 -6.31 22.23 -0.63
CA ASP A 175 -7.23 23.37 -0.78
C ASP A 175 -8.69 22.99 -0.45
N SER A 176 -9.03 21.73 -0.68
CA SER A 176 -10.36 21.18 -0.36
C SER A 176 -10.47 20.64 1.09
N PHE A 177 -9.38 20.65 1.85
CA PHE A 177 -9.31 20.05 3.19
C PHE A 177 -9.46 21.08 4.32
N THR A 178 -9.56 22.35 4.01
CA THR A 178 -9.85 23.46 4.94
C THR A 178 -11.39 23.67 5.12
#